data_ee3f4567f4d1f7900c32488b2dd47c82
#
_entry.id   ee3f4567f4d1f7900c32488b2dd47c82
#
_cell.length_a   1.000
_cell.length_b   1.000
_cell.length_c   1.000
_cell.angle_alpha   90.00
_cell.angle_beta   90.00
_cell.angle_gamma   90.00
#
_symmetry.space_group_name_H-M   'P 1'
#
loop_
_entity.id
_entity.type
_entity.pdbx_description
1 polymer ?
#
loop_
_entity_poly.entity_id
_entity_poly.type
_entity_poly.pdbx_seq_one_letter_code
_entity_poly.pdbx_strand_id
1 'polypeptide(L)'
;MNDKFAVCIGKGGQRDQAESFARKTESIIADKPGKNLTVLFDSKGISLTGYGLTYQGDFENMLHRVTNGRLQHEMLVRAAKSEKEGRKAIDATAGMGEDAFLLAAQGYEVTLYEQNPVVAVLLKDALRRAKKHPILKEIVARMKLVEGDSVECMSK
;
A
#
# COMPACT_ATOMS: atom_id res chain seq x y z
N MET A 1 -6.50 3.90 -24.07
CA MET A 1 -5.32 4.45 -23.36
C MET A 1 -5.79 5.25 -22.17
N ASN A 2 -5.20 5.02 -21.02
CA ASN A 2 -5.59 5.76 -19.83
C ASN A 2 -4.78 7.06 -19.74
N ASP A 3 -5.39 8.17 -20.08
CA ASP A 3 -4.74 9.49 -20.08
C ASP A 3 -4.67 10.16 -18.68
N LYS A 4 -5.09 9.43 -17.65
CA LYS A 4 -5.13 9.99 -16.28
C LYS A 4 -3.77 10.07 -15.62
N PHE A 5 -2.83 9.21 -16.00
CA PHE A 5 -1.45 9.21 -15.49
C PHE A 5 -0.49 8.53 -16.47
N ALA A 6 0.79 8.81 -16.33
CA ALA A 6 1.87 8.14 -17.04
C ALA A 6 2.69 7.24 -16.09
N VAL A 7 3.45 6.32 -16.67
CA VAL A 7 4.46 5.52 -15.95
C VAL A 7 5.83 6.03 -16.33
N CYS A 8 6.74 6.16 -15.38
CA CYS A 8 8.12 6.55 -15.62
C CYS A 8 9.08 5.61 -14.90
N ILE A 9 10.22 5.32 -15.54
CA ILE A 9 11.26 4.47 -15.00
C ILE A 9 12.47 5.36 -14.70
N GLY A 10 12.70 5.63 -13.43
CA GLY A 10 13.86 6.39 -12.96
C GLY A 10 15.07 5.51 -12.73
N LYS A 11 16.16 6.12 -12.27
CA LYS A 11 17.41 5.42 -12.00
C LYS A 11 17.22 4.30 -10.97
N GLY A 12 17.60 3.07 -11.33
CA GLY A 12 17.47 1.89 -10.47
C GLY A 12 16.06 1.34 -10.35
N GLY A 13 15.10 1.88 -11.12
CA GLY A 13 13.74 1.35 -11.19
C GLY A 13 13.68 0.00 -11.87
N GLN A 14 12.74 -0.84 -11.44
CA GLN A 14 12.53 -2.19 -12.00
C GLN A 14 11.70 -2.10 -13.28
N ARG A 15 12.38 -2.20 -14.43
CA ARG A 15 11.78 -2.04 -15.76
C ARG A 15 10.61 -3.02 -16.00
N ASP A 16 10.81 -4.29 -15.73
CA ASP A 16 9.78 -5.33 -15.97
C ASP A 16 8.51 -5.06 -15.15
N GLN A 17 8.66 -4.61 -13.92
CA GLN A 17 7.54 -4.25 -13.05
C GLN A 17 6.79 -3.02 -13.59
N ALA A 18 7.51 -1.98 -13.99
CA ALA A 18 6.94 -0.76 -14.54
C ALA A 18 6.20 -1.02 -15.86
N GLU A 19 6.81 -1.79 -16.78
CA GLU A 19 6.20 -2.17 -18.06
C GLU A 19 4.97 -3.05 -17.87
N SER A 20 5.01 -3.99 -16.92
CA SER A 20 3.85 -4.82 -16.59
C SER A 20 2.70 -3.98 -16.03
N PHE A 21 3.01 -3.02 -15.15
CA PHE A 21 2.03 -2.09 -14.61
C PHE A 21 1.44 -1.19 -15.70
N ALA A 22 2.28 -0.63 -16.59
CA ALA A 22 1.83 0.19 -17.71
C ALA A 22 0.89 -0.57 -18.65
N ARG A 23 1.21 -1.83 -18.98
CA ARG A 23 0.32 -2.70 -19.79
C ARG A 23 -1.01 -2.97 -19.08
N LYS A 24 -0.99 -3.32 -17.80
CA LYS A 24 -2.19 -3.60 -17.01
C LYS A 24 -3.14 -2.40 -16.93
N THR A 25 -2.58 -1.19 -16.90
CA THR A 25 -3.33 0.06 -16.75
C THR A 25 -3.55 0.81 -18.06
N GLU A 26 -3.07 0.27 -19.18
CA GLU A 26 -3.09 0.91 -20.51
C GLU A 26 -2.49 2.32 -20.50
N SER A 27 -1.44 2.50 -19.69
CA SER A 27 -0.76 3.79 -19.51
C SER A 27 0.48 3.89 -20.40
N ILE A 28 0.83 5.12 -20.78
CA ILE A 28 2.05 5.40 -21.52
C ILE A 28 3.27 5.34 -20.60
N ILE A 29 4.40 4.92 -21.16
CA ILE A 29 5.70 5.04 -20.50
C ILE A 29 6.36 6.32 -20.98
N ALA A 30 6.64 7.24 -20.06
CA ALA A 30 7.29 8.51 -20.32
C ALA A 30 8.77 8.48 -19.93
N ASP A 31 9.61 9.19 -20.64
CA ASP A 31 11.06 9.27 -20.37
C ASP A 31 11.37 9.98 -19.05
N LYS A 32 10.51 10.92 -18.66
CA LYS A 32 10.63 11.69 -17.41
C LYS A 32 9.27 12.03 -16.83
N PRO A 33 9.18 12.25 -15.52
CA PRO A 33 7.94 12.73 -14.91
C PRO A 33 7.50 14.07 -15.54
N GLY A 34 6.22 14.14 -15.91
CA GLY A 34 5.59 15.33 -16.46
C GLY A 34 4.99 16.24 -15.40
N LYS A 35 4.21 17.24 -15.86
CA LYS A 35 3.38 18.08 -14.98
C LYS A 35 2.18 17.31 -14.42
N ASN A 36 1.66 16.36 -15.18
CA ASN A 36 0.53 15.53 -14.80
C ASN A 36 0.98 14.37 -13.87
N LEU A 37 -0.01 13.64 -13.36
CA LEU A 37 0.26 12.49 -12.50
C LEU A 37 1.14 11.45 -13.22
N THR A 38 2.18 11.01 -12.53
CA THR A 38 3.13 10.01 -13.01
C THR A 38 3.41 9.00 -11.90
N VAL A 39 3.27 7.71 -12.19
CA VAL A 39 3.74 6.64 -11.31
C VAL A 39 5.22 6.39 -11.64
N LEU A 40 6.09 6.74 -10.71
CA LEU A 40 7.54 6.66 -10.85
C LEU A 40 8.08 5.41 -10.16
N PHE A 41 8.81 4.60 -10.92
CA PHE A 41 9.55 3.43 -10.43
C PHE A 41 11.03 3.79 -10.39
N ASP A 42 11.65 3.83 -9.22
CA ASP A 42 13.07 4.11 -9.07
C ASP A 42 13.74 3.26 -7.96
N SER A 43 14.98 3.58 -7.63
CA SER A 43 15.75 2.85 -6.60
C SER A 43 15.16 2.98 -5.18
N LYS A 44 14.34 4.00 -4.92
CA LYS A 44 13.67 4.20 -3.62
C LYS A 44 12.35 3.45 -3.51
N GLY A 45 11.84 2.94 -4.63
CA GLY A 45 10.57 2.23 -4.71
C GLY A 45 9.61 2.89 -5.69
N ILE A 46 8.31 2.81 -5.40
CA ILE A 46 7.26 3.35 -6.26
C ILE A 46 6.62 4.57 -5.61
N SER A 47 6.53 5.66 -6.36
CA SER A 47 5.90 6.90 -5.92
C SER A 47 4.95 7.46 -6.97
N LEU A 48 4.00 8.28 -6.52
CA LEU A 48 3.12 9.08 -7.37
C LEU A 48 3.61 10.53 -7.34
N THR A 49 3.95 11.07 -8.49
CA THR A 49 4.42 12.46 -8.61
C THR A 49 3.54 13.23 -9.59
N GLY A 50 3.40 14.52 -9.36
CA GLY A 50 2.64 15.44 -10.22
C GLY A 50 2.30 16.73 -9.50
N TYR A 51 2.06 17.78 -10.24
CA TYR A 51 1.71 19.11 -9.71
C TYR A 51 2.71 19.66 -8.67
N GLY A 52 3.99 19.29 -8.80
CA GLY A 52 5.04 19.68 -7.87
C GLY A 52 5.09 18.90 -6.55
N LEU A 53 4.27 17.85 -6.40
CA LEU A 53 4.21 17.01 -5.22
C LEU A 53 4.67 15.60 -5.55
N THR A 54 5.20 14.91 -4.55
CA THR A 54 5.53 13.48 -4.63
C THR A 54 4.99 12.77 -3.39
N TYR A 55 4.29 11.67 -3.62
CA TYR A 55 3.75 10.80 -2.57
C TYR A 55 4.33 9.40 -2.70
N GLN A 56 4.80 8.86 -1.59
CA GLN A 56 5.22 7.47 -1.45
C GLN A 56 4.67 6.91 -0.15
N GLY A 57 4.06 5.74 -0.19
CA GLY A 57 3.60 5.07 1.02
C GLY A 57 4.78 4.66 1.90
N ASP A 58 4.69 4.91 3.20
CA ASP A 58 5.75 4.54 4.14
C ASP A 58 5.17 4.22 5.53
N PHE A 59 5.25 2.95 5.90
CA PHE A 59 4.79 2.48 7.20
C PHE A 59 5.70 2.90 8.37
N GLU A 60 6.91 3.39 8.11
CA GLU A 60 7.75 3.96 9.18
C GLU A 60 7.06 5.16 9.85
N ASN A 61 6.26 5.91 9.08
CA ASN A 61 5.44 7.01 9.61
C ASN A 61 4.40 6.55 10.66
N MET A 62 4.07 5.26 10.67
CA MET A 62 3.11 4.68 11.62
C MET A 62 3.76 4.18 12.92
N LEU A 63 5.09 4.10 13.00
CA LEU A 63 5.80 3.53 14.16
C LEU A 63 5.42 4.23 15.46
N HIS A 64 5.27 5.55 15.45
CA HIS A 64 4.91 6.31 16.64
C HIS A 64 3.52 5.96 17.20
N ARG A 65 2.62 5.41 16.37
CA ARG A 65 1.27 4.99 16.77
C ARG A 65 1.23 3.58 17.38
N VAL A 66 2.21 2.74 17.08
CA VAL A 66 2.23 1.33 17.49
C VAL A 66 3.27 0.99 18.54
N THR A 67 4.18 1.92 18.85
CA THR A 67 5.24 1.76 19.86
C THR A 67 4.88 2.44 21.19
N ASN A 68 5.62 2.10 22.25
CA ASN A 68 5.51 2.72 23.57
C ASN A 68 4.09 2.69 24.18
N GLY A 69 3.32 1.62 23.95
CA GLY A 69 1.97 1.44 24.48
C GLY A 69 0.89 2.29 23.80
N ARG A 70 1.21 3.06 22.76
CA ARG A 70 0.25 3.97 22.11
C ARG A 70 -0.84 3.25 21.32
N LEU A 71 -0.54 2.06 20.78
CA LEU A 71 -1.51 1.27 20.02
C LEU A 71 -2.85 1.09 20.74
N GLN A 72 -2.82 0.91 22.06
CA GLN A 72 -4.01 0.70 22.88
C GLN A 72 -4.92 1.94 23.00
N HIS A 73 -4.41 3.10 22.63
CA HIS A 73 -5.18 4.36 22.63
C HIS A 73 -5.84 4.62 21.26
N GLU A 74 -5.49 3.85 20.24
CA GLU A 74 -6.12 3.95 18.91
C GLU A 74 -7.59 3.55 18.98
N MET A 75 -8.46 4.43 18.49
CA MET A 75 -9.92 4.23 18.56
C MET A 75 -10.35 2.96 17.80
N LEU A 76 -9.79 2.72 16.60
CA LEU A 76 -10.06 1.53 15.80
C LEU A 76 -9.67 0.26 16.56
N VAL A 77 -8.49 0.23 17.19
CA VAL A 77 -8.02 -0.93 17.96
C VAL A 77 -8.92 -1.21 19.16
N ARG A 78 -9.37 -0.16 19.85
CA ARG A 78 -10.31 -0.30 20.95
C ARG A 78 -11.68 -0.80 20.53
N ALA A 79 -12.18 -0.34 19.36
CA ALA A 79 -13.47 -0.77 18.81
C ALA A 79 -13.44 -2.21 18.30
N ALA A 80 -12.31 -2.63 17.70
CA ALA A 80 -12.12 -3.97 17.13
C ALA A 80 -11.68 -5.02 18.17
N LYS A 81 -11.61 -4.67 19.48
CA LYS A 81 -11.11 -5.54 20.53
C LYS A 81 -11.87 -6.87 20.56
N SER A 82 -11.14 -7.97 20.40
CA SER A 82 -11.67 -9.33 20.48
C SER A 82 -10.79 -10.17 21.40
N GLU A 83 -11.41 -10.97 22.25
CA GLU A 83 -10.72 -11.92 23.15
C GLU A 83 -10.42 -13.26 22.47
N LYS A 84 -10.89 -13.48 21.24
CA LYS A 84 -10.72 -14.73 20.52
C LYS A 84 -9.31 -14.85 19.94
N GLU A 85 -8.73 -16.04 20.02
CA GLU A 85 -7.53 -16.40 19.26
C GLU A 85 -7.83 -16.46 17.75
N GLY A 86 -6.79 -16.26 16.90
CA GLY A 86 -6.93 -16.32 15.45
C GLY A 86 -7.80 -15.22 14.87
N ARG A 87 -7.65 -14.00 15.37
CA ARG A 87 -8.40 -12.82 14.93
C ARG A 87 -8.15 -12.51 13.46
N LYS A 88 -9.22 -12.39 12.69
CA LYS A 88 -9.18 -12.01 11.27
C LYS A 88 -9.97 -10.73 11.05
N ALA A 89 -9.49 -9.89 10.15
CA ALA A 89 -10.16 -8.67 9.73
C ALA A 89 -10.09 -8.51 8.21
N ILE A 90 -11.06 -7.81 7.67
CA ILE A 90 -11.09 -7.42 6.26
C ILE A 90 -11.15 -5.90 6.21
N ASP A 91 -10.23 -5.32 5.45
CA ASP A 91 -10.26 -3.93 5.04
C ASP A 91 -10.72 -3.88 3.58
N ALA A 92 -11.99 -3.54 3.38
CA ALA A 92 -12.63 -3.57 2.06
C ALA A 92 -12.25 -2.38 1.16
N THR A 93 -11.58 -1.37 1.72
CA THR A 93 -11.16 -0.13 1.05
C THR A 93 -9.80 0.31 1.56
N ALA A 94 -8.80 -0.51 1.30
CA ALA A 94 -7.50 -0.43 1.97
C ALA A 94 -6.80 0.94 1.86
N GLY A 95 -6.95 1.66 0.75
CA GLY A 95 -6.19 2.87 0.52
C GLY A 95 -4.69 2.62 0.71
N MET A 96 -4.05 3.36 1.60
CA MET A 96 -2.63 3.15 1.93
C MET A 96 -2.40 2.18 3.10
N GLY A 97 -3.45 1.51 3.57
CA GLY A 97 -3.36 0.41 4.53
C GLY A 97 -3.10 0.83 5.97
N GLU A 98 -3.36 2.08 6.36
CA GLU A 98 -3.07 2.57 7.72
C GLU A 98 -3.95 1.89 8.78
N ASP A 99 -5.26 1.76 8.53
CA ASP A 99 -6.18 1.10 9.43
C ASP A 99 -5.87 -0.40 9.55
N ALA A 100 -5.63 -1.06 8.43
CA ALA A 100 -5.19 -2.45 8.39
C ALA A 100 -3.88 -2.67 9.15
N PHE A 101 -2.94 -1.72 9.05
CA PHE A 101 -1.68 -1.75 9.78
C PHE A 101 -1.89 -1.71 11.31
N LEU A 102 -2.79 -0.86 11.81
CA LEU A 102 -3.12 -0.80 13.23
C LEU A 102 -3.73 -2.12 13.74
N LEU A 103 -4.64 -2.70 12.97
CA LEU A 103 -5.23 -4.01 13.29
C LEU A 103 -4.18 -5.11 13.27
N ALA A 104 -3.29 -5.11 12.28
CA ALA A 104 -2.20 -6.08 12.19
C ALA A 104 -1.20 -5.93 13.34
N ALA A 105 -0.91 -4.69 13.78
CA ALA A 105 -0.09 -4.43 14.96
C ALA A 105 -0.73 -4.98 16.24
N GLN A 106 -2.08 -5.00 16.33
CA GLN A 106 -2.82 -5.61 17.43
C GLN A 106 -2.87 -7.15 17.35
N GLY A 107 -2.38 -7.74 16.24
CA GLY A 107 -2.30 -9.20 16.07
C GLY A 107 -3.38 -9.79 15.15
N TYR A 108 -4.14 -8.98 14.43
CA TYR A 108 -5.09 -9.47 13.43
C TYR A 108 -4.38 -9.91 12.15
N GLU A 109 -4.85 -11.01 11.57
CA GLU A 109 -4.60 -11.34 10.17
C GLU A 109 -5.55 -10.50 9.32
N VAL A 110 -5.02 -9.57 8.53
CA VAL A 110 -5.84 -8.59 7.78
C VAL A 110 -5.73 -8.84 6.28
N THR A 111 -6.88 -9.03 5.64
CA THR A 111 -6.97 -9.03 4.18
C THR A 111 -7.43 -7.65 3.72
N LEU A 112 -6.62 -7.02 2.87
CA LEU A 112 -6.85 -5.67 2.33
C LEU A 112 -7.29 -5.78 0.88
N TYR A 113 -8.38 -5.09 0.52
CA TYR A 113 -8.83 -4.97 -0.87
C TYR A 113 -8.62 -3.55 -1.38
N GLU A 114 -7.98 -3.41 -2.55
CA GLU A 114 -7.81 -2.12 -3.21
C GLU A 114 -8.05 -2.28 -4.71
N GLN A 115 -9.05 -1.56 -5.21
CA GLN A 115 -9.44 -1.63 -6.63
C GLN A 115 -8.70 -0.62 -7.51
N ASN A 116 -8.25 0.51 -6.95
CA ASN A 116 -7.49 1.50 -7.71
C ASN A 116 -6.07 0.98 -7.97
N PRO A 117 -5.67 0.75 -9.24
CA PRO A 117 -4.38 0.13 -9.55
C PRO A 117 -3.18 0.99 -9.13
N VAL A 118 -3.32 2.31 -9.11
CA VAL A 118 -2.24 3.21 -8.66
C VAL A 118 -2.07 3.09 -7.14
N VAL A 119 -3.15 3.14 -6.39
CA VAL A 119 -3.09 2.98 -4.92
C VAL A 119 -2.58 1.59 -4.56
N ALA A 120 -3.07 0.55 -5.25
CA ALA A 120 -2.64 -0.83 -5.01
C ALA A 120 -1.14 -1.03 -5.24
N VAL A 121 -0.57 -0.47 -6.32
CA VAL A 121 0.88 -0.61 -6.60
C VAL A 121 1.72 0.15 -5.59
N LEU A 122 1.28 1.33 -5.14
CA LEU A 122 1.94 2.10 -4.08
C LEU A 122 1.92 1.36 -2.73
N LEU A 123 0.76 0.82 -2.35
CA LEU A 123 0.60 0.04 -1.12
C LEU A 123 1.44 -1.24 -1.16
N LYS A 124 1.45 -1.96 -2.28
CA LYS A 124 2.26 -3.16 -2.48
C LYS A 124 3.75 -2.89 -2.29
N ASP A 125 4.23 -1.78 -2.85
CA ASP A 125 5.62 -1.35 -2.67
C ASP A 125 5.92 -0.95 -1.22
N ALA A 126 5.03 -0.22 -0.56
CA ALA A 126 5.17 0.14 0.85
C ALA A 126 5.26 -1.10 1.75
N LEU A 127 4.40 -2.11 1.53
CA LEU A 127 4.45 -3.39 2.24
C LEU A 127 5.77 -4.13 1.98
N ARG A 128 6.25 -4.16 0.73
CA ARG A 128 7.53 -4.77 0.35
C ARG A 128 8.72 -4.11 1.07
N ARG A 129 8.74 -2.78 1.14
CA ARG A 129 9.81 -2.04 1.85
C ARG A 129 9.74 -2.26 3.36
N ALA A 130 8.54 -2.25 3.94
CA ALA A 130 8.33 -2.49 5.37
C ALA A 130 8.82 -3.85 5.84
N LYS A 131 8.81 -4.89 4.99
CA LYS A 131 9.37 -6.22 5.30
C LYS A 131 10.86 -6.22 5.64
N LYS A 132 11.58 -5.18 5.24
CA LYS A 132 13.03 -5.03 5.53
C LYS A 132 13.28 -4.34 6.87
N HIS A 133 12.27 -3.71 7.46
CA HIS A 133 12.40 -2.99 8.71
C HIS A 133 12.25 -3.95 9.91
N PRO A 134 13.12 -3.89 10.94
CA PRO A 134 13.15 -4.86 12.05
C PRO A 134 11.83 -4.94 12.85
N ILE A 135 11.10 -3.83 13.00
CA ILE A 135 9.81 -3.81 13.72
C ILE A 135 8.64 -4.05 12.76
N LEU A 136 8.62 -3.38 11.61
CA LEU A 136 7.48 -3.43 10.68
C LEU A 136 7.28 -4.81 10.05
N LYS A 137 8.35 -5.58 9.84
CA LYS A 137 8.30 -6.89 9.16
C LYS A 137 7.28 -7.85 9.78
N GLU A 138 7.17 -7.87 11.10
CA GLU A 138 6.24 -8.76 11.81
C GLU A 138 4.79 -8.28 11.71
N ILE A 139 4.58 -6.97 11.68
CA ILE A 139 3.25 -6.37 11.51
C ILE A 139 2.74 -6.62 10.10
N VAL A 140 3.51 -6.23 9.08
CA VAL A 140 3.09 -6.37 7.68
C VAL A 140 3.02 -7.82 7.20
N ALA A 141 3.66 -8.76 7.89
CA ALA A 141 3.50 -10.19 7.63
C ALA A 141 2.05 -10.67 7.82
N ARG A 142 1.26 -9.97 8.64
CA ARG A 142 -0.16 -10.24 8.87
C ARG A 142 -1.09 -9.52 7.90
N MET A 143 -0.55 -8.77 6.94
CA MET A 143 -1.31 -7.97 5.97
C MET A 143 -1.22 -8.60 4.58
N LYS A 144 -2.36 -9.01 4.03
CA LYS A 144 -2.47 -9.60 2.69
C LYS A 144 -3.25 -8.68 1.78
N LEU A 145 -2.56 -8.08 0.80
CA LEU A 145 -3.20 -7.25 -0.23
C LEU A 145 -3.80 -8.11 -1.34
N VAL A 146 -5.05 -7.82 -1.69
CA VAL A 146 -5.77 -8.35 -2.84
C VAL A 146 -6.14 -7.16 -3.74
N GLU A 147 -5.60 -7.16 -4.96
CA GLU A 147 -5.93 -6.13 -5.96
C GLU A 147 -7.28 -6.47 -6.60
N GLY A 148 -8.26 -5.57 -6.49
CA GLY A 148 -9.58 -5.73 -7.07
C GLY A 148 -10.69 -5.12 -6.22
N ASP A 149 -11.90 -5.20 -6.76
CA ASP A 149 -13.11 -4.78 -6.05
C ASP A 149 -13.43 -5.77 -4.93
N SER A 150 -13.58 -5.24 -3.71
CA SER A 150 -13.88 -6.06 -2.54
C SER A 150 -15.22 -6.81 -2.66
N VAL A 151 -16.23 -6.17 -3.25
CA VAL A 151 -17.56 -6.79 -3.44
C VAL A 151 -17.46 -7.99 -4.37
N GLU A 152 -16.77 -7.86 -5.51
CA GLU A 152 -16.58 -8.95 -6.46
C GLU A 152 -15.70 -10.07 -5.89
N CYS A 153 -14.64 -9.70 -5.17
CA CYS A 153 -13.69 -10.67 -4.61
C CYS A 153 -14.25 -11.46 -3.43
N MET A 154 -15.10 -10.84 -2.59
CA MET A 154 -15.71 -11.52 -1.44
C MET A 154 -16.96 -12.32 -1.79
N SER A 155 -17.53 -12.12 -2.97
CA SER A 155 -18.73 -12.85 -3.45
C SER A 155 -18.43 -14.24 -4.03
N LYS A 156 -17.16 -14.60 -4.12
CA LYS A 156 -16.65 -15.89 -4.62
C LYS A 156 -16.20 -16.77 -3.47
#